data_440c290de1f045df189a18a376e3b62d
#
_entry.id   440c290de1f045df189a18a376e3b62d
#
_cell.length_a   1.000
_cell.length_b   1.000
_cell.length_c   1.000
_cell.angle_alpha   90.00
_cell.angle_beta   90.00
_cell.angle_gamma   90.00
#
_symmetry.space_group_name_H-M   'P 1'
#
loop_
_entity.id
_entity.type
_entity.pdbx_description
1 polymer ?
#
loop_
_entity_poly.entity_id
_entity_poly.type
_entity_poly.pdbx_seq_one_letter_code
_entity_poly.pdbx_strand_id
1 'polypeptide(L)'
;MDFWGTVLIVLRRWYVALPAFLLSIGAAAGVYSSIPTLYVSNAVLVLTIPPTGGSLPSDPGRPNGLTNPLLNFDWGLSMSASILVQVISAPETVESLGVRPEGDTTFTVTNGSTNPESLDGGPFVYIEGTSRSPSEARDIVTRVRDRARIELAVRQRQLNAPPATYITMNEMVPPTEPQPQRTGKTRGAAAALLLGVLAGLAAVFSLESFLDARKRRGRVPPAPASGLPAEPSLLRR
;
A
#
# COMPACT_ATOMS: atom_id res chain seq x y z
N MET A 1 -32.35 -18.04 10.60
CA MET A 1 -32.03 -17.19 11.78
C MET A 1 -32.53 -15.80 11.45
N ASP A 2 -33.53 -15.32 12.20
CA ASP A 2 -34.12 -14.04 11.91
C ASP A 2 -33.24 -12.91 12.45
N PHE A 3 -32.96 -11.91 11.61
CA PHE A 3 -32.16 -10.72 11.97
C PHE A 3 -32.58 -10.11 13.30
N TRP A 4 -33.88 -9.98 13.51
CA TRP A 4 -34.47 -9.47 14.77
C TRP A 4 -34.16 -10.33 15.98
N GLY A 5 -34.09 -11.65 15.82
CA GLY A 5 -33.67 -12.57 16.89
C GLY A 5 -32.24 -12.32 17.33
N THR A 6 -31.33 -12.07 16.37
CA THR A 6 -29.92 -11.76 16.66
C THR A 6 -29.77 -10.44 17.42
N VAL A 7 -30.48 -9.40 16.98
CA VAL A 7 -30.47 -8.08 17.65
C VAL A 7 -31.00 -8.17 19.08
N LEU A 8 -32.10 -8.91 19.31
CA LEU A 8 -32.65 -9.13 20.65
C LEU A 8 -31.71 -9.86 21.59
N ILE A 9 -30.92 -10.83 21.10
CA ILE A 9 -29.89 -11.54 21.90
C ILE A 9 -28.81 -10.56 22.34
N VAL A 10 -28.29 -9.73 21.43
CA VAL A 10 -27.28 -8.72 21.75
C VAL A 10 -27.80 -7.70 22.76
N LEU A 11 -29.03 -7.19 22.57
CA LEU A 11 -29.65 -6.26 23.52
C LEU A 11 -29.91 -6.88 24.88
N ARG A 12 -30.32 -8.15 24.93
CA ARG A 12 -30.52 -8.87 26.19
C ARG A 12 -29.22 -9.09 26.96
N ARG A 13 -28.08 -9.16 26.24
CA ARG A 13 -26.75 -9.36 26.81
C ARG A 13 -25.88 -8.11 26.69
N TRP A 14 -26.48 -6.92 26.74
CA TRP A 14 -25.79 -5.64 26.59
C TRP A 14 -24.59 -5.48 27.56
N TYR A 15 -24.66 -6.07 28.75
CA TYR A 15 -23.59 -6.06 29.77
C TYR A 15 -22.33 -6.83 29.32
N VAL A 16 -22.42 -7.69 28.31
CA VAL A 16 -21.25 -8.36 27.68
C VAL A 16 -20.92 -7.67 26.37
N ALA A 17 -21.92 -7.31 25.57
CA ALA A 17 -21.73 -6.66 24.29
C ALA A 17 -21.08 -5.28 24.41
N LEU A 18 -21.49 -4.47 25.41
CA LEU A 18 -20.98 -3.11 25.62
C LEU A 18 -19.48 -3.12 26.01
N PRO A 19 -19.01 -3.89 27.02
CA PRO A 19 -17.57 -3.98 27.30
C PRO A 19 -16.76 -4.52 26.12
N ALA A 20 -17.26 -5.52 25.38
CA ALA A 20 -16.58 -6.05 24.20
C ALA A 20 -16.45 -4.98 23.10
N PHE A 21 -17.49 -4.19 22.88
CA PHE A 21 -17.45 -3.08 21.93
C PHE A 21 -16.48 -1.97 22.36
N LEU A 22 -16.48 -1.61 23.64
CA LEU A 22 -15.54 -0.62 24.19
C LEU A 22 -14.09 -1.10 24.08
N LEU A 23 -13.83 -2.38 24.34
CA LEU A 23 -12.52 -3.00 24.14
C LEU A 23 -12.10 -2.97 22.66
N SER A 24 -13.04 -3.19 21.73
CA SER A 24 -12.77 -3.11 20.29
C SER A 24 -12.39 -1.69 19.86
N ILE A 25 -13.07 -0.68 20.40
CA ILE A 25 -12.71 0.74 20.16
C ILE A 25 -11.35 1.05 20.77
N GLY A 26 -11.08 0.60 21.99
CA GLY A 26 -9.79 0.77 22.65
C GLY A 26 -8.65 0.12 21.87
N ALA A 27 -8.85 -1.10 21.36
CA ALA A 27 -7.90 -1.80 20.50
C ALA A 27 -7.66 -1.05 19.18
N ALA A 28 -8.73 -0.59 18.52
CA ALA A 28 -8.63 0.19 17.30
C ALA A 28 -7.88 1.52 17.53
N ALA A 29 -8.13 2.22 18.63
CA ALA A 29 -7.41 3.44 19.01
C ALA A 29 -5.93 3.12 19.32
N GLY A 30 -5.64 2.01 20.00
CA GLY A 30 -4.30 1.52 20.25
C GLY A 30 -3.53 1.24 18.95
N VAL A 31 -4.14 0.54 17.99
CA VAL A 31 -3.54 0.29 16.66
C VAL A 31 -3.32 1.59 15.91
N TYR A 32 -4.29 2.51 15.91
CA TYR A 32 -4.15 3.81 15.26
C TYR A 32 -2.97 4.62 15.80
N SER A 33 -2.74 4.60 17.11
CA SER A 33 -1.65 5.34 17.74
C SER A 33 -0.29 4.66 17.55
N SER A 34 -0.26 3.32 17.44
CA SER A 34 0.97 2.54 17.28
C SER A 34 1.58 2.63 15.88
N ILE A 35 0.77 2.86 14.84
CA ILE A 35 1.26 2.99 13.47
C ILE A 35 1.90 4.37 13.28
N PRO A 36 3.17 4.47 12.86
CA PRO A 36 3.82 5.76 12.64
C PRO A 36 3.16 6.54 11.49
N THR A 37 3.17 7.87 11.57
CA THR A 37 2.75 8.71 10.45
C THR A 37 3.88 8.74 9.43
N LEU A 38 3.56 8.41 8.18
CA LEU A 38 4.47 8.58 7.06
C LEU A 38 4.18 9.89 6.35
N TYR A 39 5.24 10.54 5.87
CA TYR A 39 5.16 11.75 5.08
C TYR A 39 5.60 11.43 3.67
N VAL A 40 4.88 11.97 2.69
CA VAL A 40 5.12 11.75 1.27
C VAL A 40 5.41 13.07 0.59
N SER A 41 6.49 13.11 -0.18
CA SER A 41 6.85 14.21 -1.08
C SER A 41 6.98 13.66 -2.50
N ASN A 42 6.58 14.44 -3.49
CA ASN A 42 6.58 14.04 -4.89
C ASN A 42 7.31 15.08 -5.75
N ALA A 43 7.92 14.62 -6.84
CA ALA A 43 8.42 15.47 -7.91
C ALA A 43 8.13 14.85 -9.27
N VAL A 44 7.95 15.67 -10.30
CA VAL A 44 7.74 15.22 -11.66
C VAL A 44 8.72 15.92 -12.57
N LEU A 45 9.50 15.14 -13.30
CA LEU A 45 10.48 15.59 -14.28
C LEU A 45 10.00 15.19 -15.66
N VAL A 46 10.29 16.00 -16.65
CA VAL A 46 10.04 15.70 -18.07
C VAL A 46 11.35 15.79 -18.86
N LEU A 47 11.57 14.79 -19.70
CA LEU A 47 12.68 14.79 -20.63
C LEU A 47 12.25 15.51 -21.90
N THR A 48 13.07 16.45 -22.38
CA THR A 48 12.79 17.23 -23.57
C THR A 48 13.99 17.26 -24.51
N ILE A 49 13.70 17.40 -25.78
CA ILE A 49 14.74 17.64 -26.81
C ILE A 49 15.32 19.02 -26.57
N PRO A 50 16.65 19.21 -26.68
CA PRO A 50 17.27 20.52 -26.56
C PRO A 50 16.84 21.46 -27.68
N PRO A 51 16.88 22.80 -27.51
CA PRO A 51 16.50 23.76 -28.53
C PRO A 51 17.28 23.62 -29.86
N THR A 52 18.48 23.07 -29.79
CA THR A 52 19.33 22.78 -30.95
C THR A 52 18.90 21.55 -31.75
N GLY A 53 17.89 20.80 -31.25
CA GLY A 53 17.46 19.54 -31.84
C GLY A 53 18.32 18.35 -31.45
N GLY A 54 17.94 17.15 -31.93
CA GLY A 54 18.63 15.89 -31.68
C GLY A 54 19.89 15.63 -32.49
N SER A 55 20.20 16.50 -33.50
CA SER A 55 21.34 16.39 -34.39
C SER A 55 21.91 17.75 -34.72
N LEU A 56 23.23 17.80 -34.93
CA LEU A 56 23.93 19.00 -35.40
C LEU A 56 24.02 18.98 -36.92
N PRO A 57 24.24 20.15 -37.55
CA PRO A 57 24.51 20.22 -38.98
C PRO A 57 25.72 19.37 -39.37
N SER A 58 25.71 18.81 -40.59
CA SER A 58 26.79 17.99 -41.10
C SER A 58 28.11 18.77 -41.12
N ASP A 59 29.13 18.19 -40.47
CA ASP A 59 30.49 18.73 -40.47
C ASP A 59 31.41 17.70 -41.14
N PRO A 60 32.07 18.06 -42.26
CA PRO A 60 33.01 17.16 -42.94
C PRO A 60 34.15 16.69 -42.05
N GLY A 61 34.50 17.45 -41.00
CA GLY A 61 35.53 17.11 -40.03
C GLY A 61 35.09 16.14 -38.94
N ARG A 62 33.76 15.85 -38.83
CA ARG A 62 33.19 14.98 -37.83
C ARG A 62 32.07 14.11 -38.42
N PRO A 63 32.41 13.11 -39.25
CA PRO A 63 31.44 12.29 -39.95
C PRO A 63 30.59 11.43 -39.03
N ASN A 64 31.08 11.18 -37.80
CA ASN A 64 30.39 10.40 -36.79
C ASN A 64 30.15 11.22 -35.52
N GLY A 65 28.97 11.16 -34.93
CA GLY A 65 28.66 11.78 -33.63
C GLY A 65 27.94 13.12 -33.72
N LEU A 66 27.27 13.42 -34.81
CA LEU A 66 26.45 14.63 -34.99
C LEU A 66 25.06 14.48 -34.38
N THR A 67 24.62 13.27 -34.07
CA THR A 67 23.31 12.97 -33.57
C THR A 67 23.39 12.32 -32.18
N ASN A 68 22.47 12.68 -31.32
CA ASN A 68 22.33 12.00 -30.03
C ASN A 68 21.72 10.61 -30.25
N PRO A 69 22.43 9.50 -29.94
CA PRO A 69 21.93 8.13 -30.16
C PRO A 69 20.61 7.83 -29.44
N LEU A 70 20.37 8.46 -28.30
CA LEU A 70 19.11 8.28 -27.53
C LEU A 70 17.89 8.90 -28.23
N LEU A 71 18.10 9.82 -29.18
CA LEU A 71 17.03 10.48 -29.91
C LEU A 71 16.80 9.89 -31.31
N ASN A 72 17.58 8.87 -31.71
CA ASN A 72 17.41 8.19 -33.00
C ASN A 72 16.22 7.24 -33.08
N PHE A 73 15.53 7.02 -31.96
CA PHE A 73 14.35 6.17 -31.88
C PHE A 73 13.08 7.01 -31.81
N ASP A 74 12.00 6.56 -32.41
CA ASP A 74 10.69 7.26 -32.37
C ASP A 74 10.21 7.56 -30.95
N TRP A 75 10.59 6.71 -29.99
CA TRP A 75 10.26 6.84 -28.56
C TRP A 75 11.48 7.16 -27.69
N GLY A 76 12.51 7.80 -28.27
CA GLY A 76 13.80 8.00 -27.61
C GLY A 76 13.74 8.67 -26.24
N LEU A 77 12.85 9.66 -26.05
CA LEU A 77 12.66 10.31 -24.74
C LEU A 77 12.01 9.38 -23.72
N SER A 78 10.98 8.64 -24.12
CA SER A 78 10.30 7.68 -23.23
C SER A 78 11.21 6.50 -22.88
N MET A 79 11.98 6.01 -23.84
CA MET A 79 13.02 5.00 -23.59
C MET A 79 14.08 5.52 -22.62
N SER A 80 14.54 6.74 -22.79
CA SER A 80 15.51 7.39 -21.89
C SER A 80 14.94 7.52 -20.47
N ALA A 81 13.66 7.88 -20.33
CA ALA A 81 12.99 7.93 -19.03
C ALA A 81 12.93 6.53 -18.39
N SER A 82 12.55 5.49 -19.16
CA SER A 82 12.50 4.10 -18.67
C SER A 82 13.87 3.58 -18.22
N ILE A 83 14.93 3.87 -18.98
CA ILE A 83 16.31 3.53 -18.60
C ILE A 83 16.69 4.23 -17.28
N LEU A 84 16.36 5.52 -17.15
CA LEU A 84 16.63 6.24 -15.90
C LEU A 84 15.90 5.65 -14.69
N VAL A 85 14.63 5.29 -14.86
CA VAL A 85 13.86 4.62 -13.81
C VAL A 85 14.56 3.35 -13.34
N GLN A 86 14.98 2.50 -14.27
CA GLN A 86 15.69 1.25 -13.92
C GLN A 86 17.03 1.50 -13.22
N VAL A 87 17.82 2.46 -13.71
CA VAL A 87 19.13 2.79 -13.13
C VAL A 87 18.99 3.37 -11.72
N ILE A 88 18.03 4.24 -11.51
CA ILE A 88 17.80 4.86 -10.20
C ILE A 88 17.23 3.85 -9.21
N SER A 89 16.43 2.89 -9.69
CA SER A 89 15.87 1.82 -8.87
C SER A 89 16.85 0.66 -8.63
N ALA A 90 18.04 0.67 -9.25
CA ALA A 90 19.04 -0.36 -9.04
C ALA A 90 19.55 -0.34 -7.58
N PRO A 91 19.75 -1.51 -6.94
CA PRO A 91 20.12 -1.60 -5.52
C PRO A 91 21.36 -0.76 -5.15
N GLU A 92 22.36 -0.74 -6.01
CA GLU A 92 23.59 0.05 -5.79
C GLU A 92 23.31 1.57 -5.78
N THR A 93 22.40 2.03 -6.64
CA THR A 93 22.00 3.44 -6.67
C THR A 93 21.16 3.78 -5.44
N VAL A 94 20.23 2.91 -5.05
CA VAL A 94 19.40 3.07 -3.85
C VAL A 94 20.29 3.19 -2.60
N GLU A 95 21.27 2.32 -2.45
CA GLU A 95 22.24 2.35 -1.35
C GLU A 95 23.08 3.62 -1.38
N SER A 96 23.56 4.05 -2.57
CA SER A 96 24.35 5.29 -2.72
C SER A 96 23.55 6.55 -2.35
N LEU A 97 22.23 6.51 -2.46
CA LEU A 97 21.34 7.57 -2.03
C LEU A 97 21.06 7.56 -0.51
N GLY A 98 21.65 6.60 0.22
CA GLY A 98 21.51 6.46 1.67
C GLY A 98 20.22 5.77 2.12
N VAL A 99 19.52 5.11 1.21
CA VAL A 99 18.31 4.33 1.52
C VAL A 99 18.71 2.91 1.90
N ARG A 100 18.23 2.44 3.04
CA ARG A 100 18.46 1.07 3.55
C ARG A 100 17.16 0.28 3.48
N PRO A 101 17.21 -1.04 3.21
CA PRO A 101 16.01 -1.88 3.12
C PRO A 101 15.10 -1.84 4.35
N GLU A 102 15.69 -1.67 5.54
CA GLU A 102 14.97 -1.59 6.82
C GLU A 102 14.89 -0.14 7.36
N GLY A 103 15.24 0.85 6.53
CA GLY A 103 15.22 2.26 6.91
C GLY A 103 13.83 2.87 6.91
N ASP A 104 13.70 3.99 7.60
CA ASP A 104 12.45 4.75 7.68
C ASP A 104 12.17 5.58 6.42
N THR A 105 13.16 5.73 5.54
CA THR A 105 13.08 6.53 4.32
C THR A 105 13.18 5.62 3.11
N THR A 106 12.20 5.74 2.22
CA THR A 106 12.14 4.99 0.96
C THR A 106 11.79 5.94 -0.19
N PHE A 107 12.07 5.52 -1.41
CA PHE A 107 11.57 6.24 -2.59
C PHE A 107 11.12 5.25 -3.67
N THR A 108 10.26 5.74 -4.55
CA THR A 108 9.80 5.04 -5.75
C THR A 108 9.97 5.96 -6.94
N VAL A 109 10.47 5.41 -8.05
CA VAL A 109 10.60 6.13 -9.32
C VAL A 109 9.86 5.36 -10.40
N THR A 110 9.02 6.05 -11.17
CA THR A 110 8.25 5.47 -12.27
C THR A 110 8.22 6.40 -13.48
N ASN A 111 7.93 5.87 -14.66
CA ASN A 111 7.71 6.63 -15.89
C ASN A 111 6.22 6.87 -16.19
N GLY A 112 5.34 6.62 -15.19
CA GLY A 112 3.89 6.70 -15.32
C GLY A 112 3.25 5.41 -15.86
N SER A 113 4.03 4.39 -16.22
CA SER A 113 3.52 3.05 -16.52
C SER A 113 3.25 2.26 -15.23
N THR A 114 2.18 1.48 -15.21
CA THR A 114 1.88 0.53 -14.13
C THR A 114 2.78 -0.70 -14.17
N ASN A 115 3.43 -0.96 -15.32
CA ASN A 115 4.41 -2.01 -15.49
C ASN A 115 5.79 -1.37 -15.72
N PRO A 116 6.75 -1.49 -14.77
CA PRO A 116 8.11 -0.93 -14.91
C PRO A 116 8.89 -1.47 -16.11
N GLU A 117 8.54 -2.65 -16.62
CA GLU A 117 9.16 -3.27 -17.79
C GLU A 117 8.56 -2.76 -19.11
N SER A 118 7.43 -2.07 -19.05
CA SER A 118 6.76 -1.52 -20.22
C SER A 118 7.42 -0.22 -20.67
N LEU A 119 7.74 -0.13 -21.95
CA LEU A 119 8.23 1.10 -22.58
C LEU A 119 7.11 2.10 -22.92
N ASP A 120 5.85 1.73 -22.59
CA ASP A 120 4.65 2.52 -22.91
C ASP A 120 4.51 3.81 -22.07
N GLY A 121 5.43 4.06 -21.15
CA GLY A 121 5.46 5.30 -20.36
C GLY A 121 5.82 6.52 -21.20
N GLY A 122 5.33 7.69 -20.79
CA GLY A 122 5.72 8.98 -21.39
C GLY A 122 7.17 9.38 -21.04
N PRO A 123 7.65 10.51 -21.58
CA PRO A 123 8.98 11.05 -21.28
C PRO A 123 9.06 11.69 -19.88
N PHE A 124 8.35 11.11 -18.92
CA PHE A 124 8.26 11.61 -17.55
C PHE A 124 9.00 10.69 -16.58
N VAL A 125 9.51 11.30 -15.52
CA VAL A 125 10.06 10.59 -14.36
C VAL A 125 9.33 11.10 -13.12
N TYR A 126 8.48 10.25 -12.56
CA TYR A 126 7.76 10.50 -11.32
C TYR A 126 8.60 9.98 -10.16
N ILE A 127 8.84 10.83 -9.19
CA ILE A 127 9.60 10.49 -7.98
C ILE A 127 8.66 10.67 -6.80
N GLU A 128 8.54 9.64 -5.98
CA GLU A 128 7.83 9.69 -4.71
C GLU A 128 8.80 9.30 -3.59
N GLY A 129 8.92 10.15 -2.59
CA GLY A 129 9.73 9.90 -1.39
C GLY A 129 8.83 9.77 -0.18
N THR A 130 9.06 8.74 0.62
CA THR A 130 8.29 8.45 1.84
C THR A 130 9.24 8.33 3.03
N SER A 131 8.93 9.02 4.13
CA SER A 131 9.69 8.92 5.37
C SER A 131 8.82 9.19 6.60
N ARG A 132 9.31 8.80 7.78
CA ARG A 132 8.71 9.22 9.05
C ARG A 132 9.01 10.68 9.38
N SER A 133 10.07 11.26 8.81
CA SER A 133 10.42 12.66 8.94
C SER A 133 9.97 13.47 7.71
N PRO A 134 9.27 14.60 7.88
CA PRO A 134 8.90 15.44 6.75
C PRO A 134 10.11 15.93 5.95
N SER A 135 11.18 16.37 6.61
CA SER A 135 12.39 16.83 5.95
C SER A 135 13.04 15.73 5.12
N GLU A 136 13.19 14.52 5.67
CA GLU A 136 13.77 13.38 4.96
C GLU A 136 12.96 12.95 3.75
N ALA A 137 11.60 13.03 3.82
CA ALA A 137 10.74 12.72 2.68
C ALA A 137 11.00 13.68 1.50
N ARG A 138 11.23 14.95 1.76
CA ARG A 138 11.58 15.93 0.72
C ARG A 138 13.03 15.81 0.26
N ASP A 139 13.93 15.56 1.17
CA ASP A 139 15.37 15.49 0.90
C ASP A 139 15.69 14.27 0.02
N ILE A 140 15.04 13.12 0.25
CA ILE A 140 15.24 11.96 -0.61
C ILE A 140 14.76 12.23 -2.04
N VAL A 141 13.63 12.90 -2.23
CA VAL A 141 13.13 13.30 -3.57
C VAL A 141 14.12 14.22 -4.27
N THR A 142 14.72 15.17 -3.53
CA THR A 142 15.73 16.07 -4.05
C THR A 142 17.00 15.32 -4.48
N ARG A 143 17.49 14.40 -3.64
CA ARG A 143 18.66 13.56 -3.95
C ARG A 143 18.42 12.67 -5.18
N VAL A 144 17.26 12.05 -5.26
CA VAL A 144 16.87 11.21 -6.40
C VAL A 144 16.79 12.02 -7.69
N ARG A 145 16.17 13.21 -7.64
CA ARG A 145 16.11 14.15 -8.77
C ARG A 145 17.51 14.53 -9.27
N ASP A 146 18.40 14.89 -8.37
CA ASP A 146 19.75 15.31 -8.73
C ASP A 146 20.57 14.14 -9.28
N ARG A 147 20.39 12.94 -8.71
CA ARG A 147 20.98 11.73 -9.24
C ARG A 147 20.48 11.40 -10.64
N ALA A 148 19.18 11.58 -10.92
CA ALA A 148 18.62 11.35 -12.25
C ALA A 148 19.25 12.26 -13.31
N ARG A 149 19.49 13.53 -12.97
CA ARG A 149 20.19 14.47 -13.86
C ARG A 149 21.62 14.04 -14.16
N ILE A 150 22.34 13.59 -13.14
CA ILE A 150 23.73 13.12 -13.29
C ILE A 150 23.78 11.86 -14.16
N GLU A 151 22.89 10.89 -13.90
CA GLU A 151 22.83 9.64 -14.66
C GLU A 151 22.50 9.87 -16.14
N LEU A 152 21.56 10.76 -16.44
CA LEU A 152 21.24 11.12 -17.81
C LEU A 152 22.45 11.72 -18.54
N ALA A 153 23.16 12.63 -17.89
CA ALA A 153 24.36 13.25 -18.48
C ALA A 153 25.51 12.25 -18.65
N VAL A 154 25.70 11.32 -17.71
CA VAL A 154 26.72 10.25 -17.78
C VAL A 154 26.44 9.36 -18.99
N ARG A 155 25.20 8.92 -19.20
CA ARG A 155 24.83 8.04 -20.30
C ARG A 155 25.00 8.69 -21.65
N GLN A 156 24.61 9.96 -21.80
CA GLN A 156 24.82 10.71 -23.04
C GLN A 156 26.29 10.87 -23.37
N ARG A 157 27.13 11.06 -22.35
CA ARG A 157 28.61 11.09 -22.56
C ARG A 157 29.17 9.73 -22.97
N GLN A 158 28.71 8.64 -22.33
CA GLN A 158 29.13 7.26 -22.65
C GLN A 158 28.79 6.87 -24.10
N LEU A 159 27.68 7.40 -24.63
CA LEU A 159 27.24 7.19 -26.00
C LEU A 159 27.89 8.16 -27.00
N ASN A 160 28.86 8.98 -26.55
CA ASN A 160 29.52 10.02 -27.34
C ASN A 160 28.54 10.98 -28.04
N ALA A 161 27.37 11.25 -27.41
CA ALA A 161 26.45 12.24 -27.93
C ALA A 161 27.09 13.62 -27.90
N PRO A 162 26.87 14.47 -28.94
CA PRO A 162 27.34 15.86 -28.92
C PRO A 162 26.67 16.63 -27.77
N PRO A 163 27.43 17.41 -26.95
CA PRO A 163 26.85 18.11 -25.80
C PRO A 163 25.66 19.01 -26.11
N ALA A 164 25.68 19.64 -27.31
CA ALA A 164 24.58 20.53 -27.78
C ALA A 164 23.27 19.74 -28.07
N THR A 165 23.34 18.43 -28.24
CA THR A 165 22.17 17.55 -28.50
C THR A 165 21.70 16.79 -27.26
N TYR A 166 22.21 17.12 -26.09
CA TYR A 166 21.82 16.43 -24.87
C TYR A 166 20.34 16.63 -24.54
N ILE A 167 19.67 15.53 -24.26
CA ILE A 167 18.33 15.53 -23.68
C ILE A 167 18.39 16.36 -22.40
N THR A 168 17.48 17.28 -22.24
CA THR A 168 17.35 18.12 -21.05
C THR A 168 16.26 17.58 -20.14
N MET A 169 16.44 17.77 -18.85
CA MET A 169 15.48 17.33 -17.84
C MET A 169 14.93 18.56 -17.11
N ASN A 170 13.66 18.84 -17.34
CA ASN A 170 12.96 19.98 -16.76
C ASN A 170 12.05 19.53 -15.63
N GLU A 171 11.96 20.34 -14.57
CA GLU A 171 11.01 20.13 -13.48
C GLU A 171 9.63 20.63 -13.88
N MET A 172 8.65 19.73 -13.98
CA MET A 172 7.24 20.10 -14.09
C MET A 172 6.64 20.35 -12.71
N VAL A 173 7.00 19.50 -11.75
CA VAL A 173 6.60 19.66 -10.35
C VAL A 173 7.88 19.54 -9.51
N PRO A 174 8.29 20.63 -8.84
CA PRO A 174 9.42 20.57 -7.90
C PRO A 174 9.06 19.69 -6.68
N PRO A 175 10.06 19.23 -5.89
CA PRO A 175 9.80 18.48 -4.67
C PRO A 175 8.76 19.17 -3.78
N THR A 176 7.59 18.53 -3.65
CA THR A 176 6.44 19.10 -2.93
C THR A 176 6.66 19.13 -1.43
N GLU A 177 5.91 19.98 -0.75
CA GLU A 177 5.87 19.93 0.70
C GLU A 177 5.33 18.59 1.19
N PRO A 178 6.00 17.96 2.15
CA PRO A 178 5.64 16.63 2.63
C PRO A 178 4.25 16.59 3.23
N GLN A 179 3.40 15.69 2.72
CA GLN A 179 2.03 15.50 3.19
C GLN A 179 1.92 14.28 4.10
N PRO A 180 1.23 14.38 5.26
CA PRO A 180 1.04 13.23 6.13
C PRO A 180 0.09 12.20 5.50
N GLN A 181 0.58 10.98 5.30
CA GLN A 181 -0.22 9.86 4.79
C GLN A 181 -0.83 9.08 5.95
N ARG A 182 -2.15 9.17 6.10
CA ARG A 182 -2.91 8.52 7.20
C ARG A 182 -3.58 7.22 6.79
N THR A 183 -3.53 6.86 5.53
CA THR A 183 -4.26 5.69 4.96
C THR A 183 -3.90 4.38 5.67
N GLY A 184 -2.64 4.15 6.00
CA GLY A 184 -2.21 2.96 6.75
C GLY A 184 -2.82 2.89 8.15
N LYS A 185 -2.84 4.02 8.87
CA LYS A 185 -3.43 4.12 10.22
C LYS A 185 -4.92 3.82 10.22
N THR A 186 -5.67 4.43 9.30
CA THR A 186 -7.13 4.26 9.22
C THR A 186 -7.50 2.84 8.82
N ARG A 187 -6.78 2.23 7.87
CA ARG A 187 -6.99 0.82 7.47
C ARG A 187 -6.69 -0.14 8.62
N GLY A 188 -5.59 0.04 9.32
CA GLY A 188 -5.22 -0.77 10.48
C GLY A 188 -6.25 -0.67 11.62
N ALA A 189 -6.69 0.55 11.97
CA ALA A 189 -7.70 0.78 12.97
C ALA A 189 -9.07 0.19 12.59
N ALA A 190 -9.48 0.34 11.32
CA ALA A 190 -10.72 -0.25 10.82
C ALA A 190 -10.71 -1.78 10.88
N ALA A 191 -9.60 -2.40 10.48
CA ALA A 191 -9.43 -3.86 10.58
C ALA A 191 -9.48 -4.33 12.04
N ALA A 192 -8.80 -3.65 12.96
CA ALA A 192 -8.82 -3.97 14.38
C ALA A 192 -10.23 -3.84 14.98
N LEU A 193 -10.96 -2.78 14.61
CA LEU A 193 -12.34 -2.58 15.05
C LEU A 193 -13.25 -3.70 14.55
N LEU A 194 -13.16 -4.06 13.27
CA LEU A 194 -13.98 -5.11 12.66
C LEU A 194 -13.72 -6.47 13.31
N LEU A 195 -12.46 -6.83 13.51
CA LEU A 195 -12.07 -8.06 14.19
C LEU A 195 -12.55 -8.07 15.66
N GLY A 196 -12.43 -6.95 16.35
CA GLY A 196 -12.91 -6.80 17.71
C GLY A 196 -14.43 -6.96 17.83
N VAL A 197 -15.20 -6.37 16.92
CA VAL A 197 -16.66 -6.53 16.86
C VAL A 197 -17.05 -7.98 16.57
N LEU A 198 -16.39 -8.63 15.60
CA LEU A 198 -16.64 -10.05 15.30
C LEU A 198 -16.34 -10.95 16.51
N ALA A 199 -15.23 -10.72 17.18
CA ALA A 199 -14.86 -11.46 18.40
C ALA A 199 -15.86 -11.21 19.54
N GLY A 200 -16.33 -9.97 19.70
CA GLY A 200 -17.36 -9.59 20.67
C GLY A 200 -18.69 -10.30 20.41
N LEU A 201 -19.13 -10.33 19.17
CA LEU A 201 -20.34 -11.07 18.77
C LEU A 201 -20.18 -12.58 19.05
N ALA A 202 -19.04 -13.16 18.67
CA ALA A 202 -18.75 -14.56 18.94
C ALA A 202 -18.79 -14.88 20.45
N ALA A 203 -18.25 -13.99 21.29
CA ALA A 203 -18.30 -14.14 22.75
C ALA A 203 -19.74 -14.10 23.29
N VAL A 204 -20.57 -13.17 22.78
CA VAL A 204 -21.99 -13.06 23.19
C VAL A 204 -22.76 -14.34 22.82
N PHE A 205 -22.60 -14.86 21.60
CA PHE A 205 -23.27 -16.08 21.15
C PHE A 205 -22.76 -17.33 21.86
N SER A 206 -21.46 -17.41 22.11
CA SER A 206 -20.87 -18.52 22.87
C SER A 206 -21.42 -18.56 24.30
N LEU A 207 -21.55 -17.40 24.94
CA LEU A 207 -22.12 -17.30 26.29
C LEU A 207 -23.58 -17.72 26.32
N GLU A 208 -24.38 -17.28 25.30
CA GLU A 208 -25.79 -17.68 25.18
C GLU A 208 -25.91 -19.20 25.06
N SER A 209 -25.15 -19.81 24.13
CA SER A 209 -25.12 -21.23 23.89
C SER A 209 -24.73 -22.02 25.16
N PHE A 210 -23.74 -21.53 25.88
CA PHE A 210 -23.29 -22.15 27.14
C PHE A 210 -24.37 -22.11 28.25
N LEU A 211 -25.02 -20.98 28.41
CA LEU A 211 -26.08 -20.79 29.39
C LEU A 211 -27.31 -21.63 29.08
N ASP A 212 -27.68 -21.75 27.81
CA ASP A 212 -28.80 -22.61 27.38
C ASP A 212 -28.48 -24.09 27.56
N ALA A 213 -27.25 -24.50 27.27
CA ALA A 213 -26.81 -25.88 27.55
C ALA A 213 -26.86 -26.20 29.05
N ARG A 214 -26.47 -25.23 29.89
CA ARG A 214 -26.54 -25.40 31.37
C ARG A 214 -27.97 -25.50 31.88
N LYS A 215 -28.90 -24.69 31.33
CA LYS A 215 -30.34 -24.76 31.67
C LYS A 215 -30.96 -26.09 31.26
N ARG A 216 -30.58 -26.67 30.11
CA ARG A 216 -31.07 -27.95 29.61
C ARG A 216 -30.57 -29.11 30.50
N ARG A 217 -29.34 -29.06 30.99
CA ARG A 217 -28.80 -30.08 31.92
C ARG A 217 -29.46 -30.06 33.31
N GLY A 218 -29.97 -28.91 33.75
CA GLY A 218 -30.67 -28.75 35.02
C GLY A 218 -32.17 -29.20 35.02
N ARG A 219 -32.72 -29.47 33.83
CA ARG A 219 -34.08 -30.04 33.69
C ARG A 219 -33.95 -31.55 33.65
N VAL A 220 -34.02 -32.19 34.81
CA VAL A 220 -34.21 -33.65 34.92
C VAL A 220 -35.56 -33.97 34.25
N PRO A 221 -35.64 -34.88 33.28
CA PRO A 221 -36.92 -35.32 32.74
C PRO A 221 -37.76 -35.91 33.87
N PRO A 222 -39.06 -35.62 33.97
CA PRO A 222 -39.92 -36.34 34.91
C PRO A 222 -39.83 -37.82 34.63
N ALA A 223 -39.63 -38.63 35.72
CA ALA A 223 -39.58 -40.08 35.64
C ALA A 223 -40.84 -40.60 34.92
N PRO A 224 -40.71 -41.56 33.99
CA PRO A 224 -41.89 -42.14 33.36
C PRO A 224 -42.79 -42.73 34.48
N ALA A 225 -44.04 -42.30 34.51
CA ALA A 225 -45.04 -42.85 35.44
C ALA A 225 -45.04 -44.35 35.27
N SER A 226 -44.61 -45.04 36.33
CA SER A 226 -44.68 -46.51 36.41
C SER A 226 -46.13 -46.94 36.19
N GLY A 227 -46.37 -47.51 35.01
CA GLY A 227 -47.65 -48.09 34.67
C GLY A 227 -48.08 -49.13 35.71
N LEU A 228 -49.26 -48.97 36.22
CA LEU A 228 -49.94 -49.95 37.02
C LEU A 228 -49.97 -51.32 36.30
N PRO A 229 -49.73 -52.47 36.99
CA PRO A 229 -49.81 -53.75 36.34
C PRO A 229 -51.27 -54.08 35.96
N ALA A 230 -51.46 -54.52 34.73
CA ALA A 230 -52.72 -54.97 34.21
C ALA A 230 -53.14 -56.23 35.01
N GLU A 231 -54.32 -56.14 35.62
CA GLU A 231 -55.00 -57.26 36.31
C GLU A 231 -55.27 -58.38 35.26
N PRO A 232 -55.02 -59.67 35.62
CA PRO A 232 -55.36 -60.75 34.74
C PRO A 232 -56.87 -61.05 34.84
N SER A 233 -57.59 -60.79 33.80
CA SER A 233 -58.98 -61.27 33.71
C SER A 233 -59.02 -62.80 33.59
N LEU A 234 -59.32 -63.41 34.73
CA LEU A 234 -59.70 -64.80 34.80
C LEU A 234 -61.07 -65.04 34.10
N LEU A 235 -61.07 -65.92 33.13
CA LEU A 235 -62.01 -66.97 32.80
C LEU A 235 -63.47 -66.83 33.23
N ARG A 236 -64.43 -67.02 32.35
CA ARG A 236 -65.38 -68.14 32.36
C ARG A 236 -66.15 -68.25 31.01
N ARG A 237 -66.05 -69.48 30.51
CA ARG A 237 -66.90 -70.34 29.69
C ARG A 237 -67.26 -69.91 28.28
#